data_07f9662a0e70922aa3949b2317f75436
#
_entry.id   07f9662a0e70922aa3949b2317f75436
#
_cell.length_a   1.000
_cell.length_b   1.000
_cell.length_c   1.000
_cell.angle_alpha   90.00
_cell.angle_beta   90.00
_cell.angle_gamma   90.00
#
_symmetry.space_group_name_H-M   'P 1'
#
loop_
_entity.id
_entity.type
_entity.pdbx_description
1 polymer ?
#
loop_
_entity_poly.entity_id
_entity_poly.type
_entity_poly.pdbx_seq_one_letter_code
_entity_poly.pdbx_strand_id
1 'polypeptide(L)'
;MDGGTIFVQMLGEFSITLNEKTITDSANRSKKVWLLLAYMIYCRSHSITPSDLINLLWSEEESSTNPLNALKTVFHRVRSTLDQLGSSVGHNLILRKDGCYIWNQTVPVHLDIEEFDTLCKAGAESQGDTRLAYYQKAQALYTGDFLPKLSSEPWVVPISAYYHNLYVRTVL
;
A
#
# COMPACT_ATOMS: atom_id res chain seq x y z
N MET A 1 -13.48 19.17 -8.87
CA MET A 1 -12.25 19.15 -8.09
C MET A 1 -11.30 18.15 -8.72
N ASP A 2 -10.21 18.65 -9.25
CA ASP A 2 -9.22 17.78 -9.87
C ASP A 2 -8.54 16.98 -8.78
N GLY A 3 -9.12 15.82 -8.46
CA GLY A 3 -8.41 14.86 -7.65
C GLY A 3 -7.23 14.35 -8.44
N GLY A 4 -6.04 14.81 -8.14
CA GLY A 4 -4.82 14.32 -8.78
C GLY A 4 -4.66 12.81 -8.60
N THR A 5 -3.68 12.24 -9.28
CA THR A 5 -3.30 10.85 -9.09
C THR A 5 -2.55 10.68 -7.78
N ILE A 6 -2.89 9.65 -7.03
CA ILE A 6 -2.17 9.28 -5.82
C ILE A 6 -1.02 8.35 -6.20
N PHE A 7 0.20 8.72 -5.82
CA PHE A 7 1.38 7.89 -6.04
C PHE A 7 1.75 7.20 -4.73
N VAL A 8 1.85 5.88 -4.77
CA VAL A 8 2.16 5.08 -3.58
C VAL A 8 3.46 4.32 -3.83
N GLN A 9 4.39 4.47 -2.91
CA GLN A 9 5.63 3.69 -2.87
C GLN A 9 5.49 2.63 -1.78
N MET A 10 5.78 1.38 -2.11
CA MET A 10 5.79 0.26 -1.17
C MET A 10 7.12 -0.49 -1.15
N LEU A 11 7.97 -0.25 -2.14
CA LEU A 11 9.31 -0.86 -2.22
C LEU A 11 10.32 0.05 -1.51
N GLY A 12 10.84 -0.41 -0.39
CA GLY A 12 11.80 0.31 0.43
C GLY A 12 11.16 1.12 1.54
N GLU A 13 10.41 2.13 1.20
CA GLU A 13 9.68 2.97 2.14
C GLU A 13 8.21 2.99 1.75
N PHE A 14 7.32 3.05 2.75
CA PHE A 14 5.91 3.25 2.46
C PHE A 14 5.62 4.75 2.47
N SER A 15 5.27 5.29 1.31
CA SER A 15 4.93 6.69 1.15
C SER A 15 3.73 6.87 0.24
N ILE A 16 2.99 7.93 0.46
CA ILE A 16 1.83 8.31 -0.33
C ILE A 16 1.98 9.78 -0.69
N THR A 17 1.89 10.06 -1.99
CA THR A 17 2.03 11.41 -2.52
C THR A 17 0.76 11.80 -3.27
N LEU A 18 0.24 12.97 -2.98
CA LEU A 18 -0.85 13.60 -3.72
C LEU A 18 -0.47 15.04 -3.99
N ASN A 19 -0.46 15.40 -5.28
CA ASN A 19 0.05 16.69 -5.74
C ASN A 19 1.49 16.88 -5.26
N GLU A 20 1.80 17.89 -4.48
CA GLU A 20 3.16 18.13 -4.00
C GLU A 20 3.39 17.71 -2.54
N LYS A 21 2.41 17.04 -1.94
CA LYS A 21 2.50 16.60 -0.54
C LYS A 21 2.73 15.11 -0.45
N THR A 22 3.65 14.73 0.44
CA THR A 22 3.99 13.32 0.69
C THR A 22 3.89 13.03 2.17
N ILE A 23 3.28 11.88 2.49
CA ILE A 23 3.32 11.31 3.84
C ILE A 23 4.07 9.99 3.79
N THR A 24 4.81 9.68 4.85
CA THR A 24 5.58 8.45 4.94
C THR A 24 5.27 7.74 6.26
N ASP A 25 5.61 6.45 6.33
CA ASP A 25 5.43 5.66 7.55
C ASP A 25 6.39 6.06 8.68
N SER A 26 7.24 7.07 8.43
CA SER A 26 8.04 7.71 9.47
C SER A 26 7.30 8.86 10.18
N ALA A 27 6.14 9.30 9.64
CA ALA A 27 5.40 10.46 10.15
C ALA A 27 4.78 10.20 11.52
N ASN A 28 4.47 8.96 11.84
CA ASN A 28 4.00 8.56 13.17
C ASN A 28 4.41 7.11 13.45
N ARG A 29 4.33 6.71 14.71
CA ARG A 29 4.76 5.37 15.15
C ARG A 29 3.62 4.36 15.22
N SER A 30 2.44 4.69 14.72
CA SER A 30 1.28 3.79 14.80
C SER A 30 1.36 2.71 13.75
N LYS A 31 1.86 1.53 14.13
CA LYS A 31 1.92 0.38 13.24
C LYS A 31 0.54 0.02 12.68
N LYS A 32 -0.50 0.09 13.51
CA LYS A 32 -1.87 -0.27 13.07
C LYS A 32 -2.39 0.67 11.99
N VAL A 33 -2.08 1.96 12.08
CA VAL A 33 -2.48 2.93 11.04
C VAL A 33 -1.83 2.58 9.71
N TRP A 34 -0.53 2.34 9.70
CA TRP A 34 0.19 2.03 8.46
C TRP A 34 -0.15 0.65 7.92
N LEU A 35 -0.37 -0.32 8.81
CA LEU A 35 -0.81 -1.66 8.42
C LEU A 35 -2.18 -1.62 7.73
N LEU A 36 -3.14 -0.93 8.34
CA LEU A 36 -4.48 -0.80 7.76
C LEU A 36 -4.43 -0.06 6.42
N LEU A 37 -3.69 1.03 6.36
CA LEU A 37 -3.57 1.84 5.15
C LEU A 37 -2.92 1.04 4.02
N ALA A 38 -1.83 0.34 4.29
CA ALA A 38 -1.16 -0.51 3.31
C ALA A 38 -2.08 -1.60 2.77
N TYR A 39 -2.81 -2.25 3.66
CA TYR A 39 -3.74 -3.32 3.29
C TYR A 39 -4.88 -2.81 2.43
N MET A 40 -5.48 -1.67 2.82
CA MET A 40 -6.56 -1.05 2.05
C MET A 40 -6.11 -0.67 0.64
N ILE A 41 -4.90 -0.14 0.49
CA ILE A 41 -4.36 0.23 -0.82
C ILE A 41 -4.02 -1.02 -1.64
N TYR A 42 -3.37 -2.01 -1.03
CA TYR A 42 -3.00 -3.24 -1.72
C TYR A 42 -4.24 -4.00 -2.22
N CYS A 43 -5.30 -4.02 -1.41
CA CYS A 43 -6.55 -4.71 -1.72
C CYS A 43 -7.63 -3.75 -2.24
N ARG A 44 -7.26 -2.63 -2.82
CA ARG A 44 -8.19 -1.54 -3.16
C ARG A 44 -9.28 -1.91 -4.16
N SER A 45 -9.12 -3.00 -4.89
CA SER A 45 -10.13 -3.48 -5.83
C SER A 45 -11.26 -4.29 -5.15
N HIS A 46 -11.12 -4.54 -3.85
CA HIS A 46 -12.07 -5.37 -3.10
C HIS A 46 -12.70 -4.60 -1.96
N SER A 47 -13.95 -4.93 -1.62
CA SER A 47 -14.55 -4.51 -0.36
C SER A 47 -14.04 -5.42 0.75
N ILE A 48 -13.80 -4.87 1.94
CA ILE A 48 -13.22 -5.62 3.06
C ILE A 48 -14.16 -5.53 4.26
N THR A 49 -14.48 -6.69 4.83
CA THR A 49 -15.37 -6.73 5.99
C THR A 49 -14.67 -6.22 7.24
N PRO A 50 -15.43 -5.64 8.18
CA PRO A 50 -14.85 -5.26 9.48
C PRO A 50 -14.21 -6.46 10.20
N SER A 51 -14.78 -7.65 10.07
CA SER A 51 -14.24 -8.87 10.69
C SER A 51 -12.83 -9.18 10.18
N ASP A 52 -12.63 -9.10 8.86
CA ASP A 52 -11.31 -9.34 8.26
C ASP A 52 -10.29 -8.30 8.73
N LEU A 53 -10.70 -7.05 8.84
CA LEU A 53 -9.83 -5.97 9.30
C LEU A 53 -9.47 -6.10 10.78
N ILE A 54 -10.42 -6.53 11.60
CA ILE A 54 -10.16 -6.80 13.01
C ILE A 54 -9.13 -7.93 13.14
N ASN A 55 -9.28 -9.00 12.37
CA ASN A 55 -8.32 -10.11 12.39
C ASN A 55 -6.94 -9.69 11.87
N LEU A 56 -6.89 -8.74 10.93
CA LEU A 56 -5.65 -8.19 10.43
C LEU A 56 -4.90 -7.39 11.51
N LEU A 57 -5.62 -6.53 12.23
CA LEU A 57 -5.02 -5.55 13.14
C LEU A 57 -4.75 -6.10 14.54
N TRP A 58 -5.56 -7.05 15.00
CA TRP A 58 -5.41 -7.65 16.32
C TRP A 58 -5.28 -9.15 16.20
N SER A 59 -4.21 -9.71 16.78
CA SER A 59 -4.08 -11.15 16.91
C SER A 59 -5.08 -11.67 17.98
N GLU A 60 -5.30 -12.97 18.01
CA GLU A 60 -6.16 -13.59 19.01
C GLU A 60 -5.73 -13.27 20.45
N GLU A 61 -4.42 -13.01 20.64
CA GLU A 61 -3.86 -12.69 21.95
C GLU A 61 -4.10 -11.23 22.35
N GLU A 62 -4.44 -10.37 21.41
CA GLU A 62 -4.67 -8.93 21.63
C GLU A 62 -6.15 -8.57 21.63
N SER A 63 -7.05 -9.51 21.89
CA SER A 63 -8.48 -9.28 21.75
C SER A 63 -8.97 -8.08 22.59
N SER A 64 -9.65 -7.16 21.90
CA SER A 64 -10.31 -6.02 22.54
C SER A 64 -11.71 -6.42 22.99
N THR A 65 -12.19 -5.82 24.10
CA THR A 65 -13.56 -6.01 24.56
C THR A 65 -14.59 -5.39 23.61
N ASN A 66 -14.17 -4.43 22.77
CA ASN A 66 -15.03 -3.82 21.76
C ASN A 66 -14.25 -3.60 20.46
N PRO A 67 -14.05 -4.69 19.67
CA PRO A 67 -13.21 -4.62 18.49
C PRO A 67 -13.75 -3.67 17.39
N LEU A 68 -15.08 -3.58 17.24
CA LEU A 68 -15.66 -2.68 16.25
C LEU A 68 -15.35 -1.21 16.54
N ASN A 69 -15.42 -0.84 17.83
CA ASN A 69 -15.09 0.52 18.23
C ASN A 69 -13.60 0.81 18.08
N ALA A 70 -12.76 -0.16 18.41
CA ALA A 70 -11.31 -0.07 18.23
C ALA A 70 -10.97 0.12 16.74
N LEU A 71 -11.65 -0.61 15.85
CA LEU A 71 -11.46 -0.47 14.40
C LEU A 71 -11.85 0.93 13.93
N LYS A 72 -12.98 1.46 14.39
CA LYS A 72 -13.40 2.83 14.04
C LYS A 72 -12.35 3.86 14.46
N THR A 73 -11.73 3.66 15.62
CA THR A 73 -10.67 4.54 16.10
C THR A 73 -9.44 4.50 15.17
N VAL A 74 -9.03 3.32 14.73
CA VAL A 74 -7.91 3.19 13.78
C VAL A 74 -8.26 3.86 12.44
N PHE A 75 -9.46 3.65 11.92
CA PHE A 75 -9.91 4.33 10.69
C PHE A 75 -9.93 5.84 10.82
N HIS A 76 -10.34 6.35 11.98
CA HIS A 76 -10.30 7.79 12.21
C HIS A 76 -8.86 8.32 12.08
N ARG A 77 -7.90 7.59 12.67
CA ARG A 77 -6.47 7.96 12.58
C ARG A 77 -5.93 7.83 11.16
N VAL A 78 -6.36 6.81 10.42
CA VAL A 78 -5.98 6.63 9.02
C VAL A 78 -6.47 7.82 8.19
N ARG A 79 -7.74 8.20 8.35
CA ARG A 79 -8.30 9.36 7.64
C ARG A 79 -7.57 10.65 8.00
N SER A 80 -7.27 10.84 9.28
CA SER A 80 -6.50 12.02 9.72
C SER A 80 -5.11 12.06 9.10
N THR A 81 -4.46 10.90 8.98
CA THR A 81 -3.16 10.79 8.32
C THR A 81 -3.25 11.16 6.85
N LEU A 82 -4.26 10.66 6.15
CA LEU A 82 -4.49 10.99 4.74
C LEU A 82 -4.86 12.46 4.54
N ASP A 83 -5.53 13.08 5.51
CA ASP A 83 -5.89 14.49 5.45
C ASP A 83 -4.67 15.41 5.48
N GLN A 84 -3.50 14.91 5.85
CA GLN A 84 -2.25 15.65 5.71
C GLN A 84 -1.90 15.91 4.24
N LEU A 85 -2.45 15.14 3.32
CA LEU A 85 -2.29 15.34 1.88
C LEU A 85 -3.20 16.41 1.31
N GLY A 86 -4.26 16.74 2.02
CA GLY A 86 -5.24 17.76 1.61
C GLY A 86 -6.53 17.61 2.38
N SER A 87 -7.32 18.67 2.40
CA SER A 87 -8.60 18.68 3.12
C SER A 87 -9.53 17.57 2.65
N SER A 88 -10.05 16.79 3.59
CA SER A 88 -11.02 15.70 3.36
C SER A 88 -10.53 14.56 2.48
N VAL A 89 -9.20 14.43 2.25
CA VAL A 89 -8.65 13.35 1.44
C VAL A 89 -8.99 11.99 2.04
N GLY A 90 -8.81 11.82 3.34
CA GLY A 90 -9.12 10.56 4.01
C GLY A 90 -10.59 10.18 3.89
N HIS A 91 -11.47 11.15 4.03
CA HIS A 91 -12.91 10.94 3.91
C HIS A 91 -13.30 10.54 2.48
N ASN A 92 -12.62 11.08 1.49
CA ASN A 92 -12.89 10.78 0.08
C ASN A 92 -12.29 9.46 -0.38
N LEU A 93 -11.22 9.00 0.25
CA LEU A 93 -10.52 7.78 -0.17
C LEU A 93 -11.08 6.52 0.47
N ILE A 94 -11.46 6.57 1.73
CA ILE A 94 -11.94 5.39 2.46
C ILE A 94 -13.43 5.54 2.70
N LEU A 95 -14.20 4.68 2.03
CA LEU A 95 -15.66 4.71 2.01
C LEU A 95 -16.24 3.51 2.75
N ARG A 96 -17.46 3.67 3.26
CA ARG A 96 -18.27 2.57 3.79
C ARG A 96 -19.41 2.29 2.83
N LYS A 97 -19.58 1.01 2.47
CA LYS A 97 -20.68 0.57 1.61
C LYS A 97 -21.13 -0.82 2.02
N ASP A 98 -22.43 -0.97 2.26
CA ASP A 98 -23.02 -2.27 2.64
C ASP A 98 -22.32 -2.91 3.83
N GLY A 99 -21.91 -2.09 4.80
CA GLY A 99 -21.23 -2.55 6.02
C GLY A 99 -19.75 -2.84 5.85
N CYS A 100 -19.24 -2.78 4.64
CA CYS A 100 -17.81 -3.03 4.35
C CYS A 100 -17.05 -1.74 4.14
N TYR A 101 -15.73 -1.83 4.20
CA TYR A 101 -14.83 -0.72 3.88
C TYR A 101 -14.27 -0.91 2.47
N ILE A 102 -14.24 0.16 1.70
CA ILE A 102 -13.70 0.15 0.34
C ILE A 102 -12.81 1.35 0.11
N TRP A 103 -11.81 1.16 -0.76
CA TRP A 103 -11.02 2.26 -1.29
C TRP A 103 -11.78 2.87 -2.47
N ASN A 104 -11.82 4.20 -2.56
CA ASN A 104 -12.53 4.89 -3.62
C ASN A 104 -11.87 4.65 -4.98
N GLN A 105 -12.52 3.84 -5.81
CA GLN A 105 -12.01 3.44 -7.13
C GLN A 105 -12.02 4.57 -8.15
N THR A 106 -12.71 5.67 -7.88
CA THR A 106 -12.76 6.81 -8.81
C THR A 106 -11.48 7.66 -8.75
N VAL A 107 -10.68 7.49 -7.70
CA VAL A 107 -9.42 8.21 -7.55
C VAL A 107 -8.29 7.36 -8.15
N PRO A 108 -7.57 7.85 -9.17
CA PRO A 108 -6.49 7.05 -9.76
C PRO A 108 -5.33 6.88 -8.78
N VAL A 109 -4.81 5.66 -8.72
CA VAL A 109 -3.67 5.30 -7.87
C VAL A 109 -2.58 4.71 -8.74
N HIS A 110 -1.37 5.22 -8.58
CA HIS A 110 -0.17 4.67 -9.20
C HIS A 110 0.67 4.00 -8.12
N LEU A 111 0.78 2.69 -8.19
CA LEU A 111 1.56 1.88 -7.26
C LEU A 111 2.90 1.50 -7.88
N ASP A 112 4.00 1.71 -7.16
CA ASP A 112 5.33 1.35 -7.63
C ASP A 112 5.46 -0.16 -7.90
N ILE A 113 4.81 -1.00 -7.12
CA ILE A 113 4.85 -2.46 -7.34
C ILE A 113 4.18 -2.86 -8.65
N GLU A 114 3.12 -2.18 -9.06
CA GLU A 114 2.45 -2.46 -10.33
C GLU A 114 3.32 -2.02 -11.51
N GLU A 115 3.96 -0.87 -11.40
CA GLU A 115 4.93 -0.41 -12.40
C GLU A 115 6.13 -1.37 -12.48
N PHE A 116 6.62 -1.82 -11.33
CA PHE A 116 7.72 -2.79 -11.26
C PHE A 116 7.35 -4.10 -11.96
N ASP A 117 6.17 -4.65 -11.69
CA ASP A 117 5.67 -5.85 -12.37
C ASP A 117 5.63 -5.65 -13.89
N THR A 118 5.10 -4.52 -14.34
CA THR A 118 4.99 -4.20 -15.76
C THR A 118 6.36 -4.12 -16.43
N LEU A 119 7.32 -3.46 -15.79
CA LEU A 119 8.67 -3.32 -16.33
C LEU A 119 9.41 -4.66 -16.37
N CYS A 120 9.28 -5.47 -15.33
CA CYS A 120 9.91 -6.80 -15.30
C CYS A 120 9.32 -7.72 -16.38
N LYS A 121 8.01 -7.68 -16.57
CA LYS A 121 7.36 -8.46 -17.61
C LYS A 121 7.80 -8.01 -19.02
N ALA A 122 7.82 -6.70 -19.24
CA ALA A 122 8.26 -6.13 -20.52
C ALA A 122 9.72 -6.51 -20.80
N GLY A 123 10.58 -6.46 -19.80
CA GLY A 123 11.98 -6.87 -19.93
C GLY A 123 12.11 -8.35 -20.26
N ALA A 124 11.34 -9.22 -19.60
CA ALA A 124 11.35 -10.65 -19.84
C ALA A 124 10.91 -11.02 -21.27
N GLU A 125 10.00 -10.23 -21.84
CA GLU A 125 9.49 -10.41 -23.21
C GLU A 125 10.38 -9.74 -24.27
N SER A 126 11.39 -9.00 -23.86
CA SER A 126 12.32 -8.27 -24.73
C SER A 126 13.69 -8.92 -24.78
N GLN A 127 14.58 -8.43 -25.66
CA GLN A 127 15.94 -8.94 -25.79
C GLN A 127 16.92 -7.77 -25.95
N GLY A 128 18.19 -8.04 -25.65
CA GLY A 128 19.29 -7.10 -25.87
C GLY A 128 19.14 -5.81 -25.09
N ASP A 129 19.41 -4.70 -25.75
CA ASP A 129 19.39 -3.37 -25.10
C ASP A 129 18.00 -2.97 -24.62
N THR A 130 16.96 -3.45 -25.27
CA THR A 130 15.58 -3.18 -24.85
C THR A 130 15.29 -3.84 -23.51
N ARG A 131 15.68 -5.10 -23.34
CA ARG A 131 15.55 -5.80 -22.05
C ARG A 131 16.33 -5.06 -20.96
N LEU A 132 17.56 -4.68 -21.26
CA LEU A 132 18.41 -3.98 -20.30
C LEU A 132 17.77 -2.68 -19.85
N ALA A 133 17.20 -1.91 -20.80
CA ALA A 133 16.54 -0.65 -20.48
C ALA A 133 15.34 -0.84 -19.53
N TYR A 134 14.50 -1.85 -19.80
CA TYR A 134 13.37 -2.17 -18.90
C TYR A 134 13.85 -2.60 -17.50
N TYR A 135 14.85 -3.45 -17.44
CA TYR A 135 15.37 -3.95 -16.16
C TYR A 135 16.05 -2.84 -15.36
N GLN A 136 16.74 -1.90 -16.01
CA GLN A 136 17.31 -0.76 -15.32
C GLN A 136 16.25 0.14 -14.70
N LYS A 137 15.13 0.34 -15.39
CA LYS A 137 14.00 1.09 -14.84
C LYS A 137 13.37 0.36 -13.66
N ALA A 138 13.20 -0.95 -13.77
CA ALA A 138 12.68 -1.77 -12.68
C ALA A 138 13.59 -1.71 -11.45
N GLN A 139 14.90 -1.85 -11.65
CA GLN A 139 15.88 -1.76 -10.57
C GLN A 139 15.83 -0.41 -9.85
N ALA A 140 15.57 0.67 -10.58
CA ALA A 140 15.47 2.00 -9.99
C ALA A 140 14.27 2.13 -9.03
N LEU A 141 13.20 1.37 -9.27
CA LEU A 141 12.04 1.35 -8.39
C LEU A 141 12.25 0.50 -7.13
N TYR A 142 13.10 -0.51 -7.19
CA TYR A 142 13.34 -1.42 -6.08
C TYR A 142 14.40 -0.83 -5.14
N THR A 143 13.97 0.10 -4.29
CA THR A 143 14.86 0.77 -3.33
C THR A 143 15.02 0.00 -2.03
N GLY A 144 14.27 -1.07 -1.86
CA GLY A 144 14.30 -1.94 -0.69
C GLY A 144 13.15 -2.94 -0.77
N ASP A 145 13.03 -3.80 0.24
CA ASP A 145 11.99 -4.81 0.29
C ASP A 145 10.59 -4.19 0.34
N PHE A 146 9.61 -5.00 -0.03
CA PHE A 146 8.19 -4.62 0.04
C PHE A 146 7.79 -4.39 1.50
N LEU A 147 7.31 -3.18 1.81
CA LEU A 147 6.83 -2.78 3.14
C LEU A 147 7.75 -3.24 4.28
N PRO A 148 9.01 -2.77 4.34
CA PRO A 148 9.99 -3.31 5.28
C PRO A 148 9.60 -3.15 6.76
N LYS A 149 8.86 -2.11 7.11
CA LYS A 149 8.39 -1.92 8.50
C LYS A 149 7.24 -2.84 8.89
N LEU A 150 6.64 -3.53 7.91
CA LEU A 150 5.56 -4.50 8.11
C LEU A 150 6.00 -5.92 7.75
N SER A 151 7.30 -6.18 7.73
CA SER A 151 7.88 -7.43 7.24
C SER A 151 7.48 -8.67 8.04
N SER A 152 7.02 -8.50 9.27
CA SER A 152 6.56 -9.61 10.11
C SER A 152 5.08 -9.98 9.88
N GLU A 153 4.34 -9.19 9.12
CA GLU A 153 2.93 -9.45 8.86
C GLU A 153 2.77 -10.64 7.90
N PRO A 154 1.92 -11.63 8.25
CA PRO A 154 1.78 -12.84 7.44
C PRO A 154 1.42 -12.58 5.98
N TRP A 155 0.61 -11.57 5.68
CA TRP A 155 0.22 -11.25 4.30
C TRP A 155 1.36 -10.56 3.54
N VAL A 156 2.28 -9.89 4.24
CA VAL A 156 3.41 -9.19 3.62
C VAL A 156 4.53 -10.15 3.23
N VAL A 157 4.78 -11.17 4.04
CA VAL A 157 5.91 -12.11 3.86
C VAL A 157 5.97 -12.71 2.45
N PRO A 158 4.90 -13.35 1.91
CA PRO A 158 4.99 -13.94 0.57
C PRO A 158 5.09 -12.89 -0.53
N ILE A 159 4.48 -11.72 -0.36
CA ILE A 159 4.55 -10.64 -1.34
C ILE A 159 5.97 -10.07 -1.39
N SER A 160 6.58 -9.86 -0.24
CA SER A 160 7.97 -9.39 -0.14
C SER A 160 8.93 -10.38 -0.83
N ALA A 161 8.75 -11.68 -0.60
CA ALA A 161 9.55 -12.72 -1.26
C ALA A 161 9.37 -12.71 -2.77
N TYR A 162 8.14 -12.54 -3.25
CA TYR A 162 7.84 -12.46 -4.67
C TYR A 162 8.60 -11.31 -5.34
N TYR A 163 8.52 -10.11 -4.78
CA TYR A 163 9.18 -8.94 -5.38
C TYR A 163 10.70 -9.03 -5.27
N HIS A 164 11.21 -9.57 -4.17
CA HIS A 164 12.64 -9.81 -4.03
C HIS A 164 13.17 -10.76 -5.12
N ASN A 165 12.48 -11.87 -5.35
CA ASN A 165 12.87 -12.84 -6.37
C ASN A 165 12.78 -12.24 -7.77
N LEU A 166 11.77 -11.44 -8.02
CA LEU A 166 11.59 -10.75 -9.29
C LEU A 166 12.73 -9.75 -9.54
N TYR A 167 13.12 -9.00 -8.50
CA TYR A 167 14.26 -8.09 -8.56
C TYR A 167 15.57 -8.84 -8.88
N VAL A 168 15.82 -9.96 -8.20
CA VAL A 168 17.03 -10.76 -8.42
C VAL A 168 17.15 -11.16 -9.90
N ARG A 169 16.03 -11.51 -10.54
CA ARG A 169 16.01 -11.87 -11.95
C ARG A 169 16.43 -10.72 -12.87
N THR A 170 16.22 -9.47 -12.45
CA THR A 170 16.61 -8.31 -13.27
C THR A 170 18.11 -8.04 -13.26
N VAL A 171 18.84 -8.51 -12.23
CA VAL A 171 20.28 -8.28 -12.05
C VAL A 171 21.14 -9.47 -12.48
N LEU A 172 20.52 -10.63 -12.73
CA LEU A 172 21.23 -11.82 -13.25
C LEU A 172 21.26 -11.81 -14.82
#